data_e679f0f10108a8a3d5eb611e13bc5fa9
#
_entry.id   e679f0f10108a8a3d5eb611e13bc5fa9
#
_cell.length_a   1.000
_cell.length_b   1.000
_cell.length_c   1.000
_cell.angle_alpha   90.00
_cell.angle_beta   90.00
_cell.angle_gamma   90.00
#
_symmetry.space_group_name_H-M   'P 1'
#
loop_
_entity.id
_entity.type
_entity.pdbx_description
1 polymer ?
#
loop_
_entity_poly.entity_id
_entity_poly.type
_entity_poly.pdbx_seq_one_letter_code
_entity_poly.pdbx_strand_id
1 'polypeptide(L)'
;LADLMTPPHRIRWAPGDRLLVGGADQGETALKIRPEVLVQRTGQLMYQLLMMYPAMSGLRPEYGWEAPYGEASDGLMYIGAHRNYPHHLFALGGSGSVTGAFVASRVLLRALQGSSEKADEVFGWTR
;
A
#
# COMPACT_ATOMS: atom_id res chain seq x y z
N LEU A 1 -10.07 9.07 -5.38
CA LEU A 1 -9.23 10.04 -6.06
C LEU A 1 -7.79 9.84 -5.62
N ALA A 2 -6.83 9.93 -6.53
CA ALA A 2 -5.40 10.02 -6.23
C ALA A 2 -4.80 11.14 -7.08
N ASP A 3 -3.82 11.84 -6.55
CA ASP A 3 -3.06 12.83 -7.28
C ASP A 3 -1.76 12.24 -7.85
N LEU A 4 -0.98 13.06 -8.54
CA LEU A 4 0.31 12.69 -9.12
C LEU A 4 1.51 13.14 -8.26
N MET A 5 1.27 13.51 -7.01
CA MET A 5 2.34 13.86 -6.08
C MET A 5 3.18 12.62 -5.71
N THR A 6 4.37 12.85 -5.20
CA THR A 6 5.24 11.77 -4.73
C THR A 6 5.62 12.04 -3.27
N PRO A 7 5.11 11.28 -2.31
CA PRO A 7 4.12 10.20 -2.44
C PRO A 7 2.70 10.72 -2.78
N PRO A 8 1.86 9.92 -3.47
CA PRO A 8 0.54 10.35 -3.90
C PRO A 8 -0.44 10.41 -2.72
N HIS A 9 -1.34 11.40 -2.75
CA HIS A 9 -2.48 11.42 -1.86
C HIS A 9 -3.59 10.52 -2.39
N ARG A 10 -4.20 9.76 -1.52
CA ARG A 10 -5.34 8.88 -1.82
C ARG A 10 -6.53 9.32 -0.99
N ILE A 11 -7.59 9.78 -1.64
CA ILE A 11 -8.78 10.31 -0.96
C ILE A 11 -10.00 9.54 -1.45
N ARG A 12 -10.79 9.04 -0.51
CA ARG A 12 -12.06 8.37 -0.81
C ARG A 12 -13.09 8.55 0.29
N TRP A 13 -14.35 8.55 -0.09
CA TRP A 13 -15.45 8.47 0.87
C TRP A 13 -15.55 7.07 1.47
N ALA A 14 -15.89 7.01 2.74
CA ALA A 14 -16.18 5.81 3.48
C ALA A 14 -17.61 5.92 4.07
N PRO A 15 -18.23 4.79 4.47
CA PRO A 15 -19.55 4.82 5.10
C PRO A 15 -19.61 5.74 6.31
N GLY A 16 -20.78 6.37 6.54
CA GLY A 16 -21.01 7.27 7.67
C GLY A 16 -20.40 8.66 7.49
N ASP A 17 -20.43 9.18 6.28
CA ASP A 17 -19.93 10.52 5.91
C ASP A 17 -18.48 10.78 6.34
N ARG A 18 -17.67 9.73 6.32
CA ARG A 18 -16.25 9.78 6.64
C ARG A 18 -15.41 9.94 5.39
N LEU A 19 -14.34 10.70 5.52
CA LEU A 19 -13.32 10.82 4.49
C LEU A 19 -12.08 10.05 4.92
N LEU A 20 -11.62 9.12 4.07
CA LEU A 20 -10.36 8.44 4.23
C LEU A 20 -9.29 9.15 3.42
N VAL A 21 -8.23 9.59 4.10
CA VAL A 21 -7.10 10.28 3.47
C VAL A 21 -5.83 9.50 3.77
N GLY A 22 -5.12 9.10 2.72
CA GLY A 22 -3.83 8.42 2.81
C GLY A 22 -2.75 9.19 2.08
N GLY A 23 -1.51 9.03 2.52
CA GLY A 23 -0.34 9.72 1.99
C GLY A 23 0.68 9.98 3.09
N ALA A 24 1.55 10.95 2.88
CA ALA A 24 2.67 11.28 3.75
C ALA A 24 3.60 10.08 4.02
N ASP A 25 3.69 9.15 3.07
CA ASP A 25 4.54 7.96 3.14
C ASP A 25 6.03 8.37 3.26
N GLN A 26 6.83 7.54 3.92
CA GLN A 26 8.27 7.74 4.07
C GLN A 26 9.05 6.59 3.48
N GLY A 27 10.20 6.90 2.85
CA GLY A 27 11.05 5.90 2.21
C GLY A 27 11.78 4.94 3.16
N GLU A 28 12.06 5.37 4.39
CA GLU A 28 12.64 4.49 5.41
C GLU A 28 11.83 4.61 6.70
N THR A 29 11.29 3.49 7.15
CA THR A 29 10.48 3.47 8.36
C THR A 29 11.18 2.59 9.40
N ALA A 30 11.43 3.16 10.58
CA ALA A 30 11.76 2.34 11.72
C ALA A 30 10.58 1.39 12.00
N LEU A 31 10.87 0.11 12.24
CA LEU A 31 9.85 -0.92 12.51
C LEU A 31 8.98 -0.62 13.76
N LYS A 32 9.30 0.43 14.52
CA LYS A 32 8.52 0.88 15.66
C LYS A 32 7.66 2.08 15.28
N ILE A 33 6.36 1.89 15.37
CA ILE A 33 5.37 2.98 15.34
C ILE A 33 5.68 3.93 16.51
N ARG A 34 5.84 5.22 16.22
CA ARG A 34 6.05 6.27 17.21
C ARG A 34 4.81 7.16 17.23
N PRO A 35 4.09 7.23 18.35
CA PRO A 35 2.87 8.02 18.44
C PRO A 35 3.06 9.49 18.02
N GLU A 36 4.21 10.07 18.31
CA GLU A 36 4.53 11.46 17.97
C GLU A 36 4.63 11.64 16.44
N VAL A 37 5.19 10.65 15.74
CA VAL A 37 5.29 10.65 14.27
C VAL A 37 3.91 10.53 13.65
N LEU A 38 3.05 9.67 14.19
CA LEU A 38 1.67 9.53 13.73
C LEU A 38 0.90 10.84 13.86
N VAL A 39 1.00 11.53 15.00
CA VAL A 39 0.38 12.85 15.21
C VAL A 39 0.88 13.86 14.18
N GLN A 40 2.19 13.95 14.00
CA GLN A 40 2.80 14.85 13.02
C GLN A 40 2.32 14.57 11.60
N ARG A 41 2.27 13.30 11.19
CA ARG A 41 1.82 12.88 9.85
C ARG A 41 0.34 13.13 9.62
N THR A 42 -0.48 12.88 10.65
CA THR A 42 -1.90 13.22 10.61
C THR A 42 -2.09 14.73 10.39
N GLY A 43 -1.35 15.56 11.11
CA GLY A 43 -1.35 17.02 10.93
C GLY A 43 -0.91 17.44 9.53
N GLN A 44 0.12 16.81 8.98
CA GLN A 44 0.58 17.04 7.61
C GLN A 44 -0.50 16.70 6.58
N LEU A 45 -1.14 15.53 6.70
CA LEU A 45 -2.24 15.13 5.80
C LEU A 45 -3.43 16.07 5.89
N MET A 46 -3.79 16.52 7.10
CA MET A 46 -4.85 17.51 7.29
C MET A 46 -4.51 18.84 6.60
N TYR A 47 -3.30 19.33 6.76
CA TYR A 47 -2.85 20.54 6.09
C TYR A 47 -2.92 20.40 4.56
N GLN A 48 -2.40 19.30 4.01
CA GLN A 48 -2.40 19.03 2.57
C GLN A 48 -3.84 18.89 2.03
N LEU A 49 -4.73 18.23 2.77
CA LEU A 49 -6.14 18.13 2.43
C LEU A 49 -6.80 19.52 2.32
N LEU A 50 -6.56 20.39 3.29
CA LEU A 50 -7.12 21.73 3.32
C LEU A 50 -6.56 22.62 2.19
N MET A 51 -5.30 22.43 1.82
CA MET A 51 -4.72 23.12 0.67
C MET A 51 -5.37 22.69 -0.65
N MET A 52 -5.71 21.40 -0.80
CA MET A 52 -6.39 20.87 -2.00
C MET A 52 -7.89 21.20 -2.00
N TYR A 53 -8.52 21.20 -0.83
CA TYR A 53 -9.95 21.38 -0.66
C TYR A 53 -10.28 22.34 0.49
N PRO A 54 -10.13 23.68 0.29
CA PRO A 54 -10.36 24.66 1.35
C PRO A 54 -11.76 24.62 1.97
N ALA A 55 -12.77 24.18 1.20
CA ALA A 55 -14.14 24.03 1.67
C ALA A 55 -14.29 22.94 2.77
N MET A 56 -13.29 22.10 2.98
CA MET A 56 -13.25 21.09 4.03
C MET A 56 -12.67 21.62 5.36
N SER A 57 -12.58 22.93 5.52
CA SER A 57 -12.15 23.56 6.78
C SER A 57 -13.08 23.15 7.94
N GLY A 58 -12.48 22.88 9.10
CA GLY A 58 -13.23 22.43 10.28
C GLY A 58 -13.32 20.93 10.48
N LEU A 59 -12.88 20.12 9.50
CA LEU A 59 -12.74 18.68 9.70
C LEU A 59 -11.72 18.37 10.79
N ARG A 60 -11.97 17.29 11.53
CA ARG A 60 -11.05 16.78 12.54
C ARG A 60 -10.78 15.31 12.28
N PRO A 61 -9.52 14.84 12.45
CA PRO A 61 -9.23 13.42 12.35
C PRO A 61 -9.93 12.66 13.48
N GLU A 62 -10.68 11.64 13.12
CA GLU A 62 -11.34 10.73 14.07
C GLU A 62 -10.41 9.56 14.40
N TYR A 63 -9.71 9.05 13.38
CA TYR A 63 -8.75 7.96 13.49
C TYR A 63 -7.49 8.30 12.70
N GLY A 64 -6.36 7.81 13.18
CA GLY A 64 -5.10 7.82 12.44
C GLY A 64 -4.37 6.49 12.66
N TRP A 65 -3.76 5.98 11.61
CA TRP A 65 -2.89 4.79 11.69
C TRP A 65 -1.78 4.87 10.65
N GLU A 66 -0.74 4.12 10.90
CA GLU A 66 0.35 3.87 9.96
C GLU A 66 0.66 2.38 9.92
N ALA A 67 1.20 1.91 8.82
CA ALA A 67 1.69 0.55 8.68
C ALA A 67 2.91 0.53 7.77
N PRO A 68 3.97 -0.22 8.11
CA PRO A 68 5.06 -0.45 7.19
C PRO A 68 4.60 -1.36 6.05
N TYR A 69 5.07 -1.07 4.85
CA TYR A 69 4.94 -1.97 3.70
C TYR A 69 6.29 -2.10 3.00
N GLY A 70 6.53 -3.27 2.43
CA GLY A 70 7.73 -3.51 1.62
C GLY A 70 7.47 -3.15 0.16
N GLU A 71 8.45 -2.53 -0.47
CA GLU A 71 8.46 -2.27 -1.90
C GLU A 71 9.74 -2.84 -2.50
N ALA A 72 9.61 -3.57 -3.61
CA ALA A 72 10.78 -4.08 -4.31
C ALA A 72 11.42 -2.95 -5.13
N SER A 73 12.75 -3.00 -5.30
CA SER A 73 13.50 -1.96 -5.99
C SER A 73 13.10 -1.75 -7.45
N ASP A 74 12.52 -2.77 -8.07
CA ASP A 74 11.99 -2.75 -9.44
C ASP A 74 10.49 -2.41 -9.51
N GLY A 75 9.85 -2.15 -8.35
CA GLY A 75 8.43 -1.84 -8.25
C GLY A 75 7.48 -3.02 -8.50
N LEU A 76 8.00 -4.23 -8.76
CA LEU A 76 7.21 -5.42 -9.00
C LEU A 76 7.08 -6.27 -7.73
N MET A 77 5.92 -6.90 -7.56
CA MET A 77 5.70 -7.83 -6.45
C MET A 77 6.54 -9.10 -6.62
N TYR A 78 6.91 -9.74 -5.51
CA TYR A 78 7.35 -11.12 -5.46
C TYR A 78 6.16 -12.01 -5.15
N ILE A 79 5.81 -12.94 -6.07
CA ILE A 79 4.63 -13.80 -5.95
C ILE A 79 5.03 -15.25 -6.21
N GLY A 80 4.59 -16.17 -5.34
CA GLY A 80 4.81 -17.60 -5.50
C GLY A 80 5.58 -18.23 -4.33
N ALA A 81 6.02 -19.47 -4.52
CA ALA A 81 6.80 -20.20 -3.53
C ALA A 81 8.26 -19.73 -3.53
N HIS A 82 8.83 -19.58 -2.34
CA HIS A 82 10.27 -19.32 -2.19
C HIS A 82 11.03 -20.64 -2.04
N ARG A 83 12.24 -20.73 -2.62
CA ARG A 83 13.06 -21.97 -2.61
C ARG A 83 13.26 -22.58 -1.23
N ASN A 84 13.40 -21.76 -0.20
CA ASN A 84 13.58 -22.22 1.19
C ASN A 84 12.26 -22.59 1.87
N TYR A 85 11.12 -22.24 1.26
CA TYR A 85 9.79 -22.45 1.79
C TYR A 85 8.85 -22.96 0.69
N PRO A 86 9.10 -24.16 0.13
CA PRO A 86 8.39 -24.64 -1.07
C PRO A 86 6.89 -24.88 -0.85
N HIS A 87 6.46 -25.02 0.40
CA HIS A 87 5.05 -25.21 0.77
C HIS A 87 4.35 -23.92 1.21
N HIS A 88 5.03 -22.77 1.09
CA HIS A 88 4.47 -21.47 1.42
C HIS A 88 4.40 -20.60 0.16
N LEU A 89 3.25 -20.01 -0.04
CA LEU A 89 3.04 -19.04 -1.12
C LEU A 89 3.07 -17.62 -0.54
N PHE A 90 3.80 -16.75 -1.20
CA PHE A 90 4.01 -15.37 -0.79
C PHE A 90 3.48 -14.42 -1.85
N ALA A 91 3.05 -13.24 -1.40
CA ALA A 91 2.78 -12.08 -2.24
C ALA A 91 3.29 -10.85 -1.50
N LEU A 92 4.45 -10.33 -1.88
CA LEU A 92 5.19 -9.30 -1.16
C LEU A 92 5.57 -8.14 -2.10
N GLY A 93 5.78 -6.95 -1.55
CA GLY A 93 6.29 -5.80 -2.30
C GLY A 93 5.24 -5.02 -3.09
N GLY A 94 3.96 -5.13 -2.75
CA GLY A 94 2.86 -4.58 -3.54
C GLY A 94 2.32 -3.22 -3.12
N SER A 95 3.01 -2.45 -2.32
CA SER A 95 2.60 -1.10 -1.84
C SER A 95 1.10 -0.94 -1.48
N GLY A 96 0.41 -2.04 -1.15
CA GLY A 96 -1.02 -2.04 -0.79
C GLY A 96 -1.99 -1.74 -1.94
N SER A 97 -1.56 -1.86 -3.20
CA SER A 97 -2.43 -1.57 -4.33
C SER A 97 -3.47 -2.67 -4.57
N VAL A 98 -4.71 -2.26 -4.89
CA VAL A 98 -5.79 -3.20 -5.26
C VAL A 98 -5.43 -3.99 -6.51
N THR A 99 -4.79 -3.34 -7.48
CA THR A 99 -4.32 -3.99 -8.72
C THR A 99 -3.29 -5.07 -8.40
N GLY A 100 -2.32 -4.76 -7.52
CA GLY A 100 -1.32 -5.73 -7.07
C GLY A 100 -1.97 -6.94 -6.38
N ALA A 101 -2.94 -6.71 -5.51
CA ALA A 101 -3.68 -7.78 -4.84
C ALA A 101 -4.45 -8.67 -5.85
N PHE A 102 -5.07 -8.07 -6.87
CA PHE A 102 -5.75 -8.81 -7.93
C PHE A 102 -4.76 -9.67 -8.73
N VAL A 103 -3.66 -9.10 -9.18
CA VAL A 103 -2.62 -9.85 -9.91
C VAL A 103 -2.07 -10.98 -9.05
N ALA A 104 -1.71 -10.70 -7.79
CA ALA A 104 -1.20 -11.71 -6.87
C ALA A 104 -2.18 -12.87 -6.68
N SER A 105 -3.48 -12.59 -6.51
CA SER A 105 -4.49 -13.64 -6.36
C SER A 105 -4.57 -14.56 -7.57
N ARG A 106 -4.44 -14.01 -8.78
CA ARG A 106 -4.46 -14.79 -10.03
C ARG A 106 -3.22 -15.67 -10.17
N VAL A 107 -2.03 -15.11 -9.92
CA VAL A 107 -0.77 -15.85 -9.98
C VAL A 107 -0.73 -16.97 -8.94
N LEU A 108 -1.11 -16.67 -7.70
CA LEU A 108 -1.16 -17.68 -6.64
C LEU A 108 -2.17 -18.79 -6.92
N LEU A 109 -3.34 -18.45 -7.47
CA LEU A 109 -4.34 -19.45 -7.85
C LEU A 109 -3.79 -20.40 -8.93
N ARG A 110 -3.13 -19.85 -9.98
CA ARG A 110 -2.48 -20.68 -11.00
C ARG A 110 -1.38 -21.57 -10.41
N ALA A 111 -0.58 -21.04 -9.51
CA ALA A 111 0.45 -21.82 -8.82
C ALA A 111 -0.14 -22.99 -8.03
N LEU A 112 -1.26 -22.77 -7.32
CA LEU A 112 -1.97 -23.83 -6.58
C LEU A 112 -2.57 -24.89 -7.50
N GLN A 113 -3.02 -24.51 -8.68
CA GLN A 113 -3.62 -25.41 -9.66
C GLN A 113 -2.58 -26.12 -10.55
N GLY A 114 -1.29 -25.79 -10.41
CA GLY A 114 -0.24 -26.31 -11.28
C GLY A 114 -0.34 -25.81 -12.74
N SER A 115 -0.99 -24.67 -12.95
CA SER A 115 -1.24 -24.07 -14.28
C SER A 115 -0.52 -22.74 -14.46
N SER A 116 0.66 -22.59 -13.85
CA SER A 116 1.50 -21.38 -13.98
C SER A 116 1.84 -21.08 -15.43
N GLU A 117 1.81 -19.81 -15.78
CA GLU A 117 2.12 -19.31 -17.11
C GLU A 117 3.54 -18.70 -17.13
N LYS A 118 4.17 -18.65 -18.31
CA LYS A 118 5.48 -18.01 -18.48
C LYS A 118 5.48 -16.54 -18.01
N ALA A 119 4.37 -15.85 -18.17
CA ALA A 119 4.23 -14.48 -17.71
C ALA A 119 4.31 -14.34 -16.18
N ASP A 120 4.03 -15.41 -15.42
CA ASP A 120 4.10 -15.39 -13.95
C ASP A 120 5.56 -15.34 -13.45
N GLU A 121 6.52 -15.76 -14.28
CA GLU A 121 7.95 -15.76 -13.96
C GLU A 121 8.49 -14.36 -13.64
N VAL A 122 7.88 -13.32 -14.20
CA VAL A 122 8.23 -11.92 -13.92
C VAL A 122 8.06 -11.55 -12.46
N PHE A 123 7.21 -12.28 -11.73
CA PHE A 123 7.00 -12.11 -10.30
C PHE A 123 7.84 -13.07 -9.45
N GLY A 124 8.68 -13.88 -10.08
CA GLY A 124 9.50 -14.88 -9.40
C GLY A 124 10.57 -14.29 -8.50
N TRP A 125 11.08 -15.12 -7.58
CA TRP A 125 12.13 -14.75 -6.62
C TRP A 125 13.54 -14.67 -7.20
N THR A 126 13.72 -15.09 -8.44
CA THR A 126 15.04 -15.18 -9.12
C THR A 126 15.23 -14.14 -10.21
N ARG A 127 14.33 -13.18 -10.33
CA ARG A 127 14.45 -12.07 -11.26
C ARG A 127 15.49 -11.05 -10.82
#